data_17c4e596108b1577372e167163e669f1
#
_entry.id   17c4e596108b1577372e167163e669f1
#
_cell.length_a   1.000
_cell.length_b   1.000
_cell.length_c   1.000
_cell.angle_alpha   90.00
_cell.angle_beta   90.00
_cell.angle_gamma   90.00
#
_symmetry.space_group_name_H-M   'P 1'
#
loop_
_entity.id
_entity.type
_entity.pdbx_description
1 polymer ?
#
loop_
_entity_poly.entity_id
_entity_poly.type
_entity_poly.pdbx_seq_one_letter_code
_entity_poly.pdbx_strand_id
1 'polypeptide(L)' 'MMTQRDKAIYLELDPKTLRNWRKNKPNLYKIIMLGFAFEEAVKKSEENYEALEKLAREAVGQ' A
#
# COMPACT_ATOMS: atom_id res chain seq x y z
N MET A 1 -3.56 2.97 -12.41
CA MET A 1 -3.97 2.12 -11.27
C MET A 1 -3.15 0.83 -11.25
N MET A 2 -2.68 0.46 -10.10
CA MET A 2 -1.85 -0.75 -9.97
C MET A 2 -2.70 -2.01 -9.93
N THR A 3 -2.29 -3.00 -10.71
CA THR A 3 -2.91 -4.32 -10.66
C THR A 3 -2.36 -5.09 -9.46
N GLN A 4 -2.94 -6.25 -9.15
CA GLN A 4 -2.42 -7.12 -8.10
C GLN A 4 -0.97 -7.51 -8.39
N ARG A 5 -0.69 -7.76 -9.65
CA ARG A 5 0.66 -8.13 -10.07
C ARG A 5 1.65 -6.99 -9.85
N ASP A 6 1.24 -5.76 -10.19
CA ASP A 6 2.06 -4.59 -9.97
C ASP A 6 2.35 -4.38 -8.50
N LYS A 7 1.34 -4.57 -7.66
CA LYS A 7 1.49 -4.43 -6.22
C LYS A 7 2.47 -5.46 -5.66
N ALA A 8 2.39 -6.69 -6.15
CA ALA A 8 3.30 -7.73 -5.71
C ALA A 8 4.75 -7.40 -6.10
N ILE A 9 4.95 -6.92 -7.32
CA ILE A 9 6.27 -6.53 -7.79
C ILE A 9 6.82 -5.39 -6.93
N TYR A 10 5.98 -4.41 -6.63
CA TYR A 10 6.38 -3.28 -5.80
C TYR A 10 6.83 -3.74 -4.42
N LEU A 11 6.15 -4.73 -3.86
CA LEU A 11 6.46 -5.28 -2.54
C LEU A 11 7.56 -6.35 -2.58
N GLU A 12 8.08 -6.63 -3.77
CA GLU A 12 9.09 -7.67 -3.97
C GLU A 12 8.57 -9.04 -3.55
N LEU A 13 7.30 -9.29 -3.84
CA LEU A 13 6.64 -10.56 -3.54
C LEU A 13 6.20 -11.26 -4.81
N ASP A 14 6.06 -12.57 -4.71
CA ASP A 14 5.44 -13.33 -5.78
C ASP A 14 3.94 -12.99 -5.81
N PRO A 15 3.35 -12.72 -6.99
CA PRO A 15 1.92 -12.43 -7.07
C PRO A 15 1.05 -13.51 -6.45
N LYS A 16 1.51 -14.73 -6.49
CA LYS A 16 0.82 -15.86 -5.88
C LYS A 16 0.78 -15.71 -4.35
N THR A 17 1.86 -15.25 -3.77
CA THR A 17 1.94 -15.02 -2.33
C THR A 17 0.93 -13.96 -1.90
N LEU A 18 0.89 -12.85 -2.62
CA LEU A 18 -0.05 -11.78 -2.31
C LEU A 18 -1.49 -12.26 -2.42
N ARG A 19 -1.78 -13.05 -3.45
CA ARG A 19 -3.10 -13.61 -3.65
C ARG A 19 -3.48 -14.58 -2.53
N ASN A 20 -2.51 -15.37 -2.04
CA ASN A 20 -2.73 -16.28 -0.94
C ASN A 20 -3.03 -15.53 0.37
N TRP A 21 -2.37 -14.39 0.59
CA TRP A 21 -2.62 -13.59 1.78
C TRP A 21 -4.04 -13.04 1.84
N ARG A 22 -4.61 -12.77 0.69
CA ARG A 22 -6.00 -12.32 0.62
C ARG A 22 -6.92 -13.33 1.30
N LYS A 23 -6.59 -14.60 1.18
CA LYS A 23 -7.38 -15.70 1.72
C LYS A 23 -6.92 -16.12 3.11
N ASN A 24 -5.62 -16.28 3.30
CA ASN A 24 -5.05 -16.83 4.51
C ASN A 24 -4.69 -15.79 5.58
N LYS A 25 -4.43 -14.58 5.15
CA LYS A 25 -4.05 -13.48 6.05
C LYS A 25 -4.83 -12.23 5.68
N PRO A 26 -6.16 -12.26 5.87
CA PRO A 26 -7.01 -11.16 5.40
C PRO A 26 -6.70 -9.81 6.05
N ASN A 27 -6.32 -9.82 7.31
CA ASN A 27 -6.00 -8.56 7.99
C ASN A 27 -4.72 -7.94 7.44
N LEU A 28 -3.71 -8.76 7.20
CA LEU A 28 -2.47 -8.30 6.58
C LEU A 28 -2.73 -7.77 5.18
N TYR A 29 -3.48 -8.51 4.40
CA TYR A 29 -3.83 -8.10 3.05
C TYR A 29 -4.58 -6.76 3.06
N LYS A 30 -5.53 -6.62 3.97
CA LYS A 30 -6.31 -5.39 4.11
C LYS A 30 -5.40 -4.18 4.40
N ILE A 31 -4.47 -4.35 5.32
CA ILE A 31 -3.57 -3.26 5.68
C ILE A 31 -2.68 -2.87 4.50
N ILE A 32 -2.20 -3.85 3.75
CA ILE A 32 -1.39 -3.60 2.56
C ILE A 32 -2.20 -2.84 1.52
N MET A 33 -3.44 -3.25 1.29
CA MET A 33 -4.30 -2.56 0.31
C MET A 33 -4.64 -1.14 0.74
N LEU A 34 -4.86 -0.94 2.03
CA LEU A 34 -5.11 0.40 2.56
C LEU A 34 -3.89 1.29 2.38
N GLY A 35 -2.69 0.71 2.54
CA GLY A 35 -1.45 1.44 2.31
C GLY A 35 -1.33 1.92 0.87
N PHE A 36 -1.64 1.06 -0.08
CA PHE A 36 -1.62 1.45 -1.50
C PHE A 36 -2.66 2.52 -1.80
N ALA A 37 -3.85 2.39 -1.23
CA ALA A 37 -4.89 3.38 -1.42
C ALA A 37 -4.48 4.73 -0.86
N PHE A 38 -3.82 4.72 0.30
CA PHE A 38 -3.33 5.94 0.93
C PHE A 38 -2.26 6.62 0.07
N GLU A 39 -1.30 5.84 -0.43
CA GLU A 39 -0.26 6.36 -1.31
C GLU A 39 -0.85 7.01 -2.55
N GLU A 40 -1.85 6.38 -3.14
CA GLU A 40 -2.51 6.92 -4.31
C GLU A 40 -3.21 8.24 -3.99
N ALA A 41 -3.86 8.32 -2.84
CA ALA A 41 -4.52 9.53 -2.39
C ALA A 41 -3.50 10.66 -2.17
N VAL A 42 -2.36 10.33 -1.59
CA VAL A 42 -1.28 11.29 -1.38
C VAL A 42 -0.79 11.86 -2.71
N LYS A 43 -0.58 10.99 -3.69
CA LYS A 43 -0.11 11.41 -5.00
C LYS A 43 -1.11 12.31 -5.73
N LYS A 44 -2.40 12.14 -5.47
CA LYS A 44 -3.43 12.96 -6.10
C LYS A 44 -3.61 14.29 -5.42
N SER A 45 -3.13 14.44 -4.20
CA SER A 45 -3.29 15.66 -3.40
C SER A 45 -2.05 16.52 -3.51
N GLU A 46 -1.97 17.34 -4.56
CA GLU A 46 -0.80 18.18 -4.79
C GLU A 46 -0.56 19.18 -3.66
N GLU A 47 -1.64 19.75 -3.12
CA GLU A 47 -1.52 20.77 -2.07
C GLU A 47 -1.03 20.23 -0.74
N ASN A 48 -1.38 18.99 -0.43
CA ASN A 48 -1.06 18.40 0.86
C ASN A 48 -0.08 17.23 0.76
N TYR A 49 0.54 17.09 -0.40
CA TYR A 49 1.41 15.96 -0.65
C TYR A 49 2.49 15.78 0.42
N GLU A 50 3.23 16.83 0.70
CA GLU A 50 4.32 16.75 1.67
C GLU A 50 3.82 16.48 3.09
N ALA A 51 2.72 17.10 3.47
CA ALA A 51 2.14 16.90 4.79
C ALA A 51 1.65 15.47 4.99
N LEU A 52 0.97 14.94 3.99
CA LEU A 52 0.45 13.58 4.04
C LEU A 52 1.58 12.55 4.02
N GLU A 53 2.61 12.81 3.22
CA GLU A 53 3.75 11.92 3.16
C GLU A 53 4.50 11.89 4.48
N LYS A 54 4.67 13.04 5.10
CA LYS A 54 5.30 13.14 6.41
C LYS A 54 4.51 12.37 7.46
N LEU A 55 3.19 12.51 7.44
CA LEU A 55 2.32 11.80 8.38
C LEU A 55 2.44 10.29 8.20
N ALA A 56 2.50 9.83 6.96
CA ALA A 56 2.65 8.43 6.67
C ALA A 56 3.99 7.89 7.18
N ARG A 57 5.06 8.68 7.03
CA ARG A 57 6.37 8.28 7.54
C ARG A 57 6.38 8.17 9.05
N GLU A 58 5.75 9.11 9.72
CA GLU A 58 5.68 9.10 11.17
C GLU A 58 4.92 7.88 11.69
N ALA A 59 3.86 7.49 10.98
CA ALA A 59 3.07 6.33 11.34
C ALA A 59 3.85 5.02 11.16
N VAL A 60 4.71 4.96 10.14
CA VAL A 60 5.47 3.77 9.81
C VAL A 60 6.84 3.75 10.48
N GLY A 61 7.43 4.91 10.65
CA GLY A 61 8.80 5.04 11.14
C GLY A 61 8.96 4.80 12.64
N GLN A 62 7.89 4.61 13.32
CA GLN A 62 7.92 4.31 14.74
C GLN A 62 8.01 2.82 14.99
#